data_bcacb6ae5385b70fd4e2c28760225de1
#
_entry.id   bcacb6ae5385b70fd4e2c28760225de1
#
_cell.length_a   1.000
_cell.length_b   1.000
_cell.length_c   1.000
_cell.angle_alpha   90.00
_cell.angle_beta   90.00
_cell.angle_gamma   90.00
#
_symmetry.space_group_name_H-M   'P 1'
#
loop_
_entity.id
_entity.type
_entity.pdbx_description
1 polymer ?
#
loop_
_entity_poly.entity_id
_entity_poly.type
_entity_poly.pdbx_seq_one_letter_code
_entity_poly.pdbx_strand_id
1 'polypeptide(L)'
;MLLGIGNLKLNINQIHVETPSVGSSGVTSKASIQVDATLENSSKLLELPENENGDYIDEIDFGSFGFAGYGGAIDLGVSYKLLDKLTLSASVLDLGFIKWSKSNTSIARANAEQTYDLLDPASQQEFMDIVNSGEILNYDMLQLKTEEASEKSRTCGLTSTMVLGAEYALLNDWLVVGALYTGRFAKPK
;
A
#
# COMPACT_ATOMS: atom_id res chain seq x y z
N MET A 1 24.27 0.75 1.31
CA MET A 1 23.61 0.41 0.03
C MET A 1 22.46 -0.53 0.33
N LEU A 2 21.31 -0.24 -0.20
CA LEU A 2 20.11 -1.05 -0.05
C LEU A 2 19.72 -1.61 -1.41
N LEU A 3 19.24 -2.86 -1.41
CA LEU A 3 18.72 -3.53 -2.61
C LEU A 3 17.24 -3.85 -2.37
N GLY A 4 16.38 -3.36 -3.26
CA GLY A 4 14.95 -3.60 -3.20
C GLY A 4 14.57 -4.85 -3.98
N ILE A 5 13.89 -5.79 -3.34
CA ILE A 5 13.39 -7.02 -3.98
C ILE A 5 12.02 -6.75 -4.61
N GLY A 6 11.14 -6.07 -3.89
CA GLY A 6 9.82 -5.73 -4.41
C GLY A 6 9.05 -4.77 -3.50
N ASN A 7 8.09 -4.09 -4.11
CA ASN A 7 7.08 -3.29 -3.45
C ASN A 7 5.77 -3.44 -4.21
N LEU A 8 4.73 -3.82 -3.51
CA LEU A 8 3.36 -3.88 -4.03
C LEU A 8 2.50 -2.92 -3.22
N LYS A 9 1.74 -2.09 -3.89
CA LYS A 9 0.85 -1.13 -3.25
C LYS A 9 -0.49 -1.11 -3.98
N LEU A 10 -1.53 -1.46 -3.27
CA LEU A 10 -2.91 -1.31 -3.70
C LEU A 10 -3.51 -0.07 -3.03
N ASN A 11 -3.97 0.86 -3.83
CA ASN A 11 -4.76 2.00 -3.37
C ASN A 11 -6.19 1.83 -3.90
N ILE A 12 -7.13 1.78 -3.01
CA ILE A 12 -8.56 1.87 -3.34
C ILE A 12 -8.93 3.33 -3.15
N ASN A 13 -9.18 4.01 -4.26
CA ASN A 13 -9.48 5.45 -4.24
C ASN A 13 -10.94 5.68 -3.89
N GLN A 14 -11.84 4.84 -4.43
CA GLN A 14 -13.26 4.94 -4.20
C GLN A 14 -13.93 3.59 -4.36
N ILE A 15 -14.89 3.30 -3.48
CA ILE A 15 -15.90 2.27 -3.66
C ILE A 15 -17.23 2.99 -3.46
N HIS A 16 -18.09 2.94 -4.45
CA HIS A 16 -19.43 3.51 -4.39
C HIS A 16 -20.46 2.44 -4.71
N VAL A 17 -21.43 2.27 -3.83
CA VAL A 17 -22.51 1.31 -3.99
C VAL A 17 -23.81 2.09 -3.97
N GLU A 18 -24.52 2.10 -5.11
CA GLU A 18 -25.88 2.62 -5.19
C GLU A 18 -26.87 1.50 -4.96
N THR A 19 -27.82 1.74 -4.09
CA THR A 19 -28.93 0.82 -3.83
C THR A 19 -30.23 1.38 -4.39
N PRO A 20 -31.21 0.52 -4.67
CA PRO A 20 -32.52 0.97 -5.14
C PRO A 20 -33.13 1.99 -4.20
N SER A 21 -33.65 3.04 -4.74
CA SER A 21 -34.31 4.11 -3.98
C SER A 21 -35.66 4.45 -4.55
N VAL A 22 -36.58 4.85 -3.67
CA VAL A 22 -37.88 5.41 -4.05
C VAL A 22 -37.74 6.93 -4.08
N GLY A 23 -37.61 7.49 -5.28
CA GLY A 23 -37.55 8.93 -5.48
C GLY A 23 -38.87 9.52 -5.96
N SER A 24 -38.96 10.85 -6.06
CA SER A 24 -40.10 11.57 -6.61
C SER A 24 -40.39 11.23 -8.07
N SER A 25 -39.45 10.62 -8.79
CA SER A 25 -39.55 10.23 -10.20
C SER A 25 -39.85 8.74 -10.42
N GLY A 26 -39.98 7.94 -9.36
CA GLY A 26 -40.24 6.50 -9.43
C GLY A 26 -39.30 5.65 -8.58
N VAL A 27 -39.47 4.33 -8.69
CA VAL A 27 -38.61 3.34 -8.05
C VAL A 27 -37.50 2.95 -9.02
N THR A 28 -36.25 3.12 -8.64
CA THR A 28 -35.13 2.52 -9.37
C THR A 28 -34.91 1.10 -8.84
N SER A 29 -34.94 0.12 -9.73
CA SER A 29 -34.70 -1.28 -9.41
C SER A 29 -33.21 -1.68 -9.56
N LYS A 30 -32.38 -0.73 -9.91
CA LYS A 30 -30.96 -0.97 -10.21
C LYS A 30 -30.08 -0.70 -9.01
N ALA A 31 -29.16 -1.61 -8.76
CA ALA A 31 -28.01 -1.38 -7.89
C ALA A 31 -26.75 -1.26 -8.74
N SER A 32 -25.82 -0.38 -8.39
CA SER A 32 -24.54 -0.28 -9.07
C SER A 32 -23.39 -0.31 -8.08
N ILE A 33 -22.29 -0.93 -8.49
CA ILE A 33 -21.03 -0.98 -7.74
C ILE A 33 -19.97 -0.34 -8.62
N GLN A 34 -19.37 0.75 -8.14
CA GLN A 34 -18.26 1.43 -8.80
C GLN A 34 -17.01 1.29 -7.94
N VAL A 35 -15.91 0.87 -8.57
CA VAL A 35 -14.61 0.73 -7.90
C VAL A 35 -13.55 1.46 -8.69
N ASP A 36 -12.87 2.40 -8.05
CA ASP A 36 -11.64 3.02 -8.56
C ASP A 36 -10.47 2.55 -7.69
N ALA A 37 -9.53 1.83 -8.29
CA ALA A 37 -8.37 1.31 -7.60
C ALA A 37 -7.11 1.43 -8.48
N THR A 38 -5.95 1.55 -7.82
CA THR A 38 -4.64 1.57 -8.48
C THR A 38 -3.74 0.54 -7.82
N LEU A 39 -3.22 -0.39 -8.62
CA LEU A 39 -2.22 -1.37 -8.22
C LEU A 39 -0.86 -0.94 -8.78
N GLU A 40 0.08 -0.65 -7.88
CA GLU A 40 1.46 -0.32 -8.23
C GLU A 40 2.35 -1.50 -7.84
N ASN A 41 2.96 -2.15 -8.81
CA ASN A 41 3.94 -3.21 -8.62
C ASN A 41 5.34 -2.70 -8.98
N SER A 42 6.32 -2.93 -8.12
CA SER A 42 7.74 -2.66 -8.37
C SER A 42 8.53 -3.88 -7.93
N SER A 43 8.43 -4.97 -8.68
CA SER A 43 9.02 -6.26 -8.36
C SER A 43 9.37 -7.01 -9.65
N LYS A 44 10.35 -7.92 -9.56
CA LYS A 44 10.56 -8.98 -10.55
C LYS A 44 9.88 -10.29 -10.17
N LEU A 45 9.41 -10.38 -8.92
CA LEU A 45 8.77 -11.56 -8.37
C LEU A 45 7.32 -11.71 -8.80
N LEU A 46 6.67 -10.59 -9.13
CA LEU A 46 5.26 -10.58 -9.52
C LEU A 46 5.15 -10.03 -10.92
N GLU A 47 4.57 -10.79 -11.79
CA GLU A 47 4.17 -10.42 -13.13
C GLU A 47 2.64 -10.32 -13.16
N LEU A 48 2.15 -9.34 -13.88
CA LEU A 48 0.73 -9.05 -14.02
C LEU A 48 0.37 -9.20 -15.50
N PRO A 49 0.25 -10.45 -16.00
CA PRO A 49 -0.09 -10.66 -17.39
C PRO A 49 -1.53 -10.19 -17.66
N GLU A 50 -1.71 -9.64 -18.85
CA GLU A 50 -3.04 -9.35 -19.37
C GLU A 50 -3.62 -10.62 -20.00
N ASN A 51 -4.95 -10.70 -20.03
CA ASN A 51 -5.65 -11.80 -20.68
C ASN A 51 -5.28 -11.91 -22.17
N GLU A 52 -5.67 -13.01 -22.83
CA GLU A 52 -5.34 -13.26 -24.26
C GLU A 52 -5.76 -12.12 -25.20
N ASN A 53 -6.74 -11.31 -24.82
CA ASN A 53 -7.21 -10.17 -25.59
C ASN A 53 -6.50 -8.85 -25.26
N GLY A 54 -5.68 -8.80 -24.19
CA GLY A 54 -5.03 -7.58 -23.69
C GLY A 54 -6.00 -6.59 -23.03
N ASP A 55 -7.14 -7.08 -22.53
CA ASP A 55 -8.18 -6.23 -22.00
C ASP A 55 -7.99 -5.89 -20.51
N TYR A 56 -7.57 -6.86 -19.71
CA TYR A 56 -7.36 -6.71 -18.26
C TYR A 56 -6.44 -7.80 -17.70
N ILE A 57 -5.91 -7.58 -16.49
CA ILE A 57 -5.09 -8.53 -15.75
C ILE A 57 -6.02 -9.58 -15.14
N ASP A 58 -5.87 -10.85 -15.52
CA ASP A 58 -6.69 -11.97 -15.06
C ASP A 58 -5.97 -12.86 -14.05
N GLU A 59 -4.65 -12.78 -13.98
CA GLU A 59 -3.87 -13.57 -13.03
C GLU A 59 -2.66 -12.81 -12.49
N ILE A 60 -2.08 -13.34 -11.43
CA ILE A 60 -0.80 -12.88 -10.87
C ILE A 60 0.18 -14.03 -10.98
N ASP A 61 1.19 -13.86 -11.82
CA ASP A 61 2.25 -14.83 -12.02
C ASP A 61 3.47 -14.55 -11.14
N PHE A 62 4.19 -15.62 -10.83
CA PHE A 62 5.48 -15.51 -10.17
C PHE A 62 6.59 -15.44 -11.22
N GLY A 63 7.18 -14.27 -11.36
CA GLY A 63 8.34 -14.03 -12.20
C GLY A 63 9.65 -14.50 -11.60
N SER A 64 10.74 -13.83 -11.91
CA SER A 64 12.08 -14.21 -11.47
C SER A 64 12.48 -13.55 -10.16
N PHE A 65 13.22 -14.28 -9.31
CA PHE A 65 13.84 -13.66 -8.13
C PHE A 65 14.97 -12.72 -8.55
N GLY A 66 14.93 -11.48 -8.09
CA GLY A 66 16.00 -10.51 -8.41
C GLY A 66 15.75 -9.14 -7.77
N PHE A 67 16.76 -8.29 -7.87
CA PHE A 67 16.65 -6.92 -7.37
C PHE A 67 15.90 -6.07 -8.39
N ALA A 68 14.86 -5.39 -7.93
CA ALA A 68 14.04 -4.49 -8.71
C ALA A 68 14.36 -3.01 -8.47
N GLY A 69 15.16 -2.70 -7.45
CA GLY A 69 15.52 -1.34 -7.10
C GLY A 69 16.81 -1.25 -6.29
N TYR A 70 17.32 -0.03 -6.16
CA TYR A 70 18.50 0.30 -5.35
C TYR A 70 18.26 1.57 -4.55
N GLY A 71 18.95 1.71 -3.44
CA GLY A 71 18.80 2.87 -2.57
C GLY A 71 19.93 3.02 -1.57
N GLY A 72 19.73 3.95 -0.68
CA GLY A 72 20.62 4.20 0.45
C GLY A 72 19.84 4.75 1.64
N ALA A 73 20.36 4.47 2.81
CA ALA A 73 19.89 5.06 4.05
C ALA A 73 21.08 5.44 4.92
N ILE A 74 20.87 6.39 5.80
CA ILE A 74 21.83 6.80 6.83
C ILE A 74 21.12 6.75 8.19
N ASP A 75 21.90 6.36 9.18
CA ASP A 75 21.51 6.39 10.58
C ASP A 75 22.35 7.46 11.29
N LEU A 76 21.68 8.31 12.04
CA LEU A 76 22.30 9.38 12.78
C LEU A 76 21.91 9.24 14.25
N GLY A 77 22.90 9.37 15.12
CA GLY A 77 22.64 9.31 16.56
C GLY A 77 23.60 10.20 17.34
N VAL A 78 23.12 10.70 18.45
CA VAL A 78 23.90 11.46 19.41
C VAL A 78 23.54 11.01 20.83
N SER A 79 24.53 10.94 21.66
CA SER A 79 24.37 10.75 23.11
C SER A 79 25.13 11.85 23.82
N TYR A 80 24.50 12.48 24.81
CA TYR A 80 25.04 13.61 25.54
C TYR A 80 24.84 13.42 27.05
N LYS A 81 25.93 13.48 27.79
CA LYS A 81 25.93 13.48 29.25
C LYS A 81 25.60 14.91 29.74
N LEU A 82 24.33 15.14 30.03
CA LEU A 82 23.85 16.48 30.45
C LEU A 82 24.28 16.84 31.86
N LEU A 83 24.27 15.86 32.76
CA LEU A 83 24.74 15.97 34.14
C LEU A 83 25.61 14.75 34.44
N ASP A 84 26.34 14.78 35.57
CA ASP A 84 27.20 13.64 35.97
C ASP A 84 26.46 12.30 36.01
N LYS A 85 25.13 12.37 36.25
CA LYS A 85 24.25 11.19 36.39
C LYS A 85 23.20 11.06 35.34
N LEU A 86 23.04 12.04 34.42
CA LEU A 86 22.00 12.07 33.40
C LEU A 86 22.59 12.04 32.01
N THR A 87 22.27 11.00 31.27
CA THR A 87 22.60 10.86 29.85
C THR A 87 21.34 10.92 29.00
N LEU A 88 21.36 11.75 27.98
CA LEU A 88 20.30 11.85 26.98
C LEU A 88 20.82 11.30 25.65
N SER A 89 20.00 10.58 24.94
CA SER A 89 20.31 10.07 23.60
C SER A 89 19.19 10.35 22.63
N ALA A 90 19.54 10.60 21.38
CA ALA A 90 18.60 10.75 20.28
C ALA A 90 19.19 10.12 19.03
N SER A 91 18.38 9.39 18.28
CA SER A 91 18.79 8.85 16.98
C SER A 91 17.64 8.87 15.96
N VAL A 92 18.03 8.94 14.71
CA VAL A 92 17.13 8.74 13.55
C VAL A 92 17.76 7.64 12.72
N LEU A 93 16.98 6.60 12.48
CA LEU A 93 17.38 5.40 11.75
C LEU A 93 16.61 5.35 10.42
N ASP A 94 17.23 4.71 9.42
CA ASP A 94 16.63 4.46 8.10
C ASP A 94 16.22 5.75 7.35
N LEU A 95 16.95 6.86 7.56
CA LEU A 95 16.69 8.07 6.79
C LEU A 95 17.20 7.89 5.36
N GLY A 96 16.32 7.46 4.46
CA GLY A 96 16.74 7.06 3.14
C GLY A 96 15.61 6.85 2.14
N PHE A 97 15.97 6.28 1.00
CA PHE A 97 15.05 5.99 -0.10
C PHE A 97 15.48 4.75 -0.88
N ILE A 98 14.52 4.17 -1.61
CA ILE A 98 14.74 3.17 -2.65
C ILE A 98 14.18 3.71 -3.96
N LYS A 99 15.00 3.65 -5.02
CA LYS A 99 14.60 3.95 -6.39
C LYS A 99 14.38 2.62 -7.12
N TRP A 100 13.16 2.40 -7.55
CA TRP A 100 12.74 1.24 -8.30
C TRP A 100 13.07 1.40 -9.78
N SER A 101 13.51 0.33 -10.41
CA SER A 101 13.85 0.31 -11.83
C SER A 101 12.59 0.48 -12.67
N LYS A 102 12.72 1.25 -13.73
CA LYS A 102 11.67 1.48 -14.73
C LYS A 102 11.10 0.18 -15.30
N SER A 103 11.99 -0.75 -15.68
CA SER A 103 11.63 -2.03 -16.29
C SER A 103 10.93 -3.02 -15.35
N ASN A 104 10.91 -2.74 -14.05
CA ASN A 104 10.31 -3.62 -13.05
C ASN A 104 9.19 -2.92 -12.28
N THR A 105 8.67 -1.82 -12.84
CA THR A 105 7.56 -1.07 -12.23
C THR A 105 6.40 -1.06 -13.21
N SER A 106 5.27 -1.59 -12.80
CA SER A 106 4.01 -1.56 -13.52
C SER A 106 2.93 -0.89 -12.67
N ILE A 107 2.02 -0.20 -13.31
CA ILE A 107 0.86 0.42 -12.68
C ILE A 107 -0.36 -0.10 -13.42
N ALA A 108 -1.27 -0.69 -12.68
CA ALA A 108 -2.57 -1.10 -13.21
C ALA A 108 -3.67 -0.30 -12.51
N ARG A 109 -4.68 0.08 -13.27
CA ARG A 109 -5.86 0.79 -12.77
C ARG A 109 -7.11 0.00 -13.03
N ALA A 110 -7.98 0.00 -12.04
CA ALA A 110 -9.36 -0.41 -12.15
C ALA A 110 -10.24 0.84 -12.14
N ASN A 111 -11.14 0.92 -13.08
CA ASN A 111 -12.28 1.83 -13.06
C ASN A 111 -13.48 1.02 -13.53
N ALA A 112 -13.96 0.17 -12.64
CA ALA A 112 -15.01 -0.78 -12.91
C ALA A 112 -16.36 -0.24 -12.41
N GLU A 113 -17.38 -0.38 -13.26
CA GLU A 113 -18.76 -0.10 -12.91
C GLU A 113 -19.62 -1.29 -13.33
N GLN A 114 -20.31 -1.90 -12.38
CA GLN A 114 -21.26 -2.96 -12.65
C GLN A 114 -22.66 -2.56 -12.14
N THR A 115 -23.65 -2.80 -12.96
CA THR A 115 -25.05 -2.48 -12.64
C THR A 115 -25.90 -3.75 -12.67
N TYR A 116 -26.67 -3.96 -11.61
CA TYR A 116 -27.53 -5.11 -11.40
C TYR A 116 -28.98 -4.67 -11.41
N ASP A 117 -29.82 -5.33 -12.22
CA ASP A 117 -31.26 -5.12 -12.18
C ASP A 117 -31.90 -6.07 -11.15
N LEU A 118 -32.31 -5.52 -10.02
CA LEU A 118 -32.87 -6.30 -8.92
C LEU A 118 -34.31 -6.80 -9.18
N LEU A 119 -34.92 -6.48 -10.33
CA LEU A 119 -36.15 -7.11 -10.77
C LEU A 119 -35.89 -8.43 -11.52
N ASP A 120 -34.65 -8.63 -12.02
CA ASP A 120 -34.25 -9.89 -12.59
C ASP A 120 -33.70 -10.81 -11.48
N PRO A 121 -34.33 -11.99 -11.26
CA PRO A 121 -33.90 -12.89 -10.18
C PRO A 121 -32.43 -13.35 -10.26
N ALA A 122 -31.87 -13.50 -11.47
CA ALA A 122 -30.48 -13.90 -11.66
C ALA A 122 -29.52 -12.78 -11.24
N SER A 123 -29.74 -11.55 -11.70
CA SER A 123 -28.95 -10.38 -11.32
C SER A 123 -29.08 -10.05 -9.83
N GLN A 124 -30.25 -10.26 -9.25
CA GLN A 124 -30.48 -10.11 -7.81
C GLN A 124 -29.64 -11.10 -7.01
N GLN A 125 -29.63 -12.36 -7.42
CA GLN A 125 -28.84 -13.39 -6.74
C GLN A 125 -27.34 -13.09 -6.81
N GLU A 126 -26.84 -12.73 -7.99
CA GLU A 126 -25.44 -12.37 -8.21
C GLU A 126 -25.02 -11.18 -7.32
N PHE A 127 -25.82 -10.11 -7.28
CA PHE A 127 -25.58 -8.97 -6.41
C PHE A 127 -25.53 -9.37 -4.92
N MET A 128 -26.47 -10.21 -4.47
CA MET A 128 -26.50 -10.67 -3.08
C MET A 128 -25.32 -11.56 -2.73
N ASP A 129 -24.88 -12.41 -3.66
CA ASP A 129 -23.71 -13.26 -3.47
C ASP A 129 -22.43 -12.44 -3.31
N ILE A 130 -22.25 -11.39 -4.12
CA ILE A 130 -21.13 -10.46 -4.01
C ILE A 130 -21.14 -9.71 -2.67
N VAL A 131 -22.30 -9.19 -2.27
CA VAL A 131 -22.44 -8.46 -1.00
C VAL A 131 -22.19 -9.37 0.20
N ASN A 132 -22.70 -10.62 0.17
CA ASN A 132 -22.57 -11.55 1.28
C ASN A 132 -21.17 -12.18 1.37
N SER A 133 -20.51 -12.44 0.24
CA SER A 133 -19.15 -12.97 0.21
C SER A 133 -18.10 -11.92 0.57
N GLY A 134 -18.42 -10.64 0.37
CA GLY A 134 -17.46 -9.54 0.48
C GLY A 134 -16.45 -9.50 -0.67
N GLU A 135 -16.67 -10.26 -1.75
CA GLU A 135 -15.80 -10.35 -2.93
C GLU A 135 -15.98 -9.17 -3.91
N ILE A 136 -16.33 -8.00 -3.40
CA ILE A 136 -16.45 -6.76 -4.19
C ILE A 136 -15.14 -6.42 -4.92
N LEU A 137 -14.02 -7.02 -4.50
CA LEU A 137 -12.67 -6.76 -5.01
C LEU A 137 -12.05 -7.99 -5.69
N ASN A 138 -12.84 -8.85 -6.34
CA ASN A 138 -12.26 -9.93 -7.15
C ASN A 138 -11.67 -9.37 -8.47
N TYR A 139 -10.77 -10.14 -9.11
CA TYR A 139 -10.07 -9.71 -10.33
C TYR A 139 -11.02 -9.46 -11.50
N ASP A 140 -12.04 -10.30 -11.66
CA ASP A 140 -13.02 -10.21 -12.74
C ASP A 140 -13.84 -8.93 -12.65
N MET A 141 -14.13 -8.49 -11.43
CA MET A 141 -14.85 -7.26 -11.15
C MET A 141 -14.00 -6.02 -11.33
N LEU A 142 -12.74 -6.07 -10.90
CA LEU A 142 -11.83 -4.93 -10.93
C LEU A 142 -11.39 -4.58 -12.36
N GLN A 143 -11.30 -5.56 -13.27
CA GLN A 143 -10.82 -5.36 -14.64
C GLN A 143 -9.59 -4.46 -14.70
N LEU A 144 -8.57 -4.79 -13.89
CA LEU A 144 -7.34 -4.03 -13.81
C LEU A 144 -6.65 -3.96 -15.17
N LYS A 145 -6.39 -2.76 -15.68
CA LYS A 145 -5.66 -2.52 -16.92
C LYS A 145 -4.30 -1.93 -16.65
N THR A 146 -3.29 -2.45 -17.33
CA THR A 146 -1.93 -1.87 -17.25
C THR A 146 -1.89 -0.53 -17.96
N GLU A 147 -1.31 0.49 -17.32
CA GLU A 147 -1.05 1.77 -17.98
C GLU A 147 0.26 1.71 -18.79
N GLU A 148 0.21 2.04 -20.07
CA GLU A 148 1.40 2.13 -20.93
C GLU A 148 2.44 3.15 -20.42
N ALA A 149 2.00 4.18 -19.69
CA ALA A 149 2.87 5.17 -19.05
C ALA A 149 3.55 4.67 -17.77
N SER A 150 3.31 3.42 -17.36
CA SER A 150 3.81 2.83 -16.11
C SER A 150 5.31 2.58 -16.09
N GLU A 151 5.97 2.66 -17.23
CA GLU A 151 7.43 2.56 -17.31
C GLU A 151 8.17 3.78 -16.71
N LYS A 152 7.78 4.31 -15.59
CA LYS A 152 8.50 5.37 -14.88
C LYS A 152 9.25 4.81 -13.68
N SER A 153 10.51 5.22 -13.51
CA SER A 153 11.21 4.92 -12.28
C SER A 153 10.47 5.55 -11.09
N ARG A 154 10.28 4.77 -10.04
CA ARG A 154 9.60 5.20 -8.83
C ARG A 154 10.58 5.31 -7.68
N THR A 155 10.47 6.36 -6.88
CA THR A 155 11.27 6.53 -5.67
C THR A 155 10.36 6.49 -4.45
N CYS A 156 10.65 5.58 -3.53
CA CYS A 156 9.94 5.48 -2.26
C CYS A 156 10.88 5.86 -1.12
N GLY A 157 10.45 6.75 -0.24
CA GLY A 157 11.13 6.98 1.04
C GLY A 157 11.00 5.78 1.96
N LEU A 158 12.03 5.50 2.73
CA LEU A 158 11.97 4.49 3.78
C LEU A 158 11.16 5.03 4.97
N THR A 159 10.59 4.10 5.72
CA THR A 159 9.97 4.44 7.01
C THR A 159 11.07 4.67 8.03
N SER A 160 11.33 5.93 8.34
CA SER A 160 12.36 6.30 9.31
C SER A 160 11.85 6.12 10.74
N THR A 161 12.77 5.80 11.63
CA THR A 161 12.49 5.60 13.06
C THR A 161 13.26 6.64 13.88
N MET A 162 12.58 7.35 14.74
CA MET A 162 13.20 8.20 15.76
C MET A 162 13.22 7.48 17.09
N VAL A 163 14.37 7.51 17.74
CA VAL A 163 14.53 6.96 19.09
C VAL A 163 15.08 8.05 20.01
N LEU A 164 14.40 8.28 21.13
CA LEU A 164 14.84 9.19 22.18
C LEU A 164 15.02 8.40 23.47
N GLY A 165 16.14 8.59 24.15
CA GLY A 165 16.46 7.92 25.39
C GLY A 165 16.92 8.89 26.48
N ALA A 166 16.60 8.57 27.71
CA ALA A 166 17.12 9.24 28.89
C ALA A 166 17.49 8.19 29.95
N GLU A 167 18.68 8.27 30.47
CA GLU A 167 19.20 7.38 31.51
C GLU A 167 19.70 8.18 32.69
N TYR A 168 19.32 7.77 33.90
CA TYR A 168 19.77 8.40 35.14
C TYR A 168 20.44 7.37 36.05
N ALA A 169 21.70 7.64 36.40
CA ALA A 169 22.48 6.81 37.29
C ALA A 169 22.19 7.14 38.76
N LEU A 170 21.74 6.14 39.51
CA LEU A 170 21.44 6.20 40.92
C LEU A 170 22.52 5.46 41.75
N LEU A 171 22.57 5.71 43.05
CA LEU A 171 23.43 4.96 44.01
C LEU A 171 24.88 4.80 43.56
N ASN A 172 25.53 5.89 43.12
CA ASN A 172 26.91 5.89 42.64
C ASN A 172 27.13 4.88 41.48
N ASP A 173 26.27 4.97 40.46
CA ASP A 173 26.28 4.16 39.25
C ASP A 173 25.96 2.66 39.45
N TRP A 174 25.55 2.28 40.66
CA TRP A 174 25.13 0.92 40.94
C TRP A 174 23.77 0.56 40.35
N LEU A 175 22.92 1.54 40.17
CA LEU A 175 21.59 1.38 39.58
C LEU A 175 21.38 2.46 38.51
N VAL A 176 21.00 2.06 37.30
CA VAL A 176 20.61 2.96 36.21
C VAL A 176 19.13 2.77 35.90
N VAL A 177 18.39 3.86 35.88
CA VAL A 177 16.99 3.88 35.45
C VAL A 177 16.90 4.68 34.17
N GLY A 178 16.21 4.15 33.16
CA GLY A 178 16.08 4.79 31.86
C GLY A 178 14.68 4.72 31.29
N ALA A 179 14.41 5.63 30.37
CA ALA A 179 13.21 5.67 29.56
C ALA A 179 13.60 5.76 28.09
N LEU A 180 12.87 5.02 27.23
CA LEU A 180 13.07 5.01 25.81
C LEU A 180 11.74 5.30 25.10
N TYR A 181 11.77 6.24 24.15
CA TYR A 181 10.67 6.50 23.24
C TYR A 181 11.09 6.13 21.82
N THR A 182 10.24 5.39 21.12
CA THR A 182 10.45 5.03 19.72
C THR A 182 9.23 5.44 18.91
N GLY A 183 9.45 6.25 17.89
CA GLY A 183 8.43 6.70 16.95
C GLY A 183 8.83 6.38 15.52
N ARG A 184 7.92 5.82 14.71
CA ARG A 184 8.11 5.62 13.28
C ARG A 184 7.39 6.70 12.52
N PHE A 185 8.05 7.26 11.50
CA PHE A 185 7.45 8.23 10.62
C PHE A 185 7.77 7.87 9.17
N ALA A 186 6.71 7.83 8.35
CA ALA A 186 6.83 7.79 6.91
C ALA A 186 6.36 9.12 6.36
N LYS A 187 6.98 9.63 5.29
CA LYS A 187 6.37 10.72 4.55
C LYS A 187 5.13 10.16 3.86
N PRO A 188 3.93 10.62 4.22
CA PRO A 188 2.77 10.32 3.41
C PRO A 188 3.00 10.92 2.02
N LYS A 189 2.86 10.12 0.99
CA LYS A 189 2.80 10.59 -0.39
C LYS A 189 1.36 10.89 -0.74
#